data_6720ba20541ac7722b8c97ab0aaf26a7
#
_entry.id   6720ba20541ac7722b8c97ab0aaf26a7
#
_cell.length_a   1.000
_cell.length_b   1.000
_cell.length_c   1.000
_cell.angle_alpha   90.00
_cell.angle_beta   90.00
_cell.angle_gamma   90.00
#
_symmetry.space_group_name_H-M   'P 1'
#
loop_
_entity.id
_entity.type
_entity.pdbx_description
1 polymer ?
#
loop_
_entity_poly.entity_id
_entity_poly.type
_entity_poly.pdbx_seq_one_letter_code
_entity_poly.pdbx_strand_id
1 'polypeptide(L)'
;VETTFYGTRSQAEEAGAIVRGLHRRVTGDDPVTRKRFSAMDPETLLYVHCCEMESVLEAYHIFWRKLSIEERDAFYAATVPVAELVGIPAEMVPASHAEMEAYFDAMWPTLCASQATAKIVRHLVKADWGIPGPLKPVQRFWAYASISTVPKRALQISPPPVSKAKVKAATTATHAFLTALKPVWNEEKFARRVIGRTRHKPFGDLWREHGRNGKRDKTPKEASGCTYH
;
A
#
# COMPACT_ATOMS: atom_id res chain seq x y z
N VAL A 1 9.18 -2.33 -3.35
CA VAL A 1 8.39 -3.55 -3.05
C VAL A 1 8.95 -4.77 -3.79
N GLU A 2 9.00 -4.81 -5.14
CA GLU A 2 9.51 -6.00 -5.88
C GLU A 2 10.88 -6.48 -5.38
N THR A 3 11.82 -5.57 -5.15
CA THR A 3 13.19 -5.91 -4.74
C THR A 3 13.26 -6.50 -3.34
N THR A 4 12.40 -6.05 -2.41
CA THR A 4 12.37 -6.56 -1.04
C THR A 4 11.81 -7.98 -0.96
N PHE A 5 10.90 -8.36 -1.87
CA PHE A 5 10.30 -9.70 -1.88
C PHE A 5 11.02 -10.68 -2.82
N TYR A 6 11.53 -10.22 -3.96
CA TYR A 6 12.04 -11.09 -5.03
C TYR A 6 13.53 -10.90 -5.33
N GLY A 7 14.18 -9.92 -4.71
CA GLY A 7 15.61 -9.67 -4.84
C GLY A 7 16.47 -10.67 -4.06
N THR A 8 17.78 -10.54 -4.21
CA THR A 8 18.73 -11.17 -3.29
C THR A 8 18.68 -10.45 -1.95
N ARG A 9 19.17 -11.10 -0.89
CA ARG A 9 19.27 -10.50 0.44
C ARG A 9 20.01 -9.14 0.41
N SER A 10 21.14 -9.07 -0.27
CA SER A 10 21.91 -7.83 -0.42
C SER A 10 21.11 -6.72 -1.11
N GLN A 11 20.36 -7.05 -2.16
CA GLN A 11 19.49 -6.08 -2.84
C GLN A 11 18.33 -5.59 -1.96
N ALA A 12 17.76 -6.48 -1.15
CA ALA A 12 16.71 -6.12 -0.20
C ALA A 12 17.25 -5.20 0.91
N GLU A 13 18.44 -5.51 1.45
CA GLU A 13 19.13 -4.68 2.45
C GLU A 13 19.48 -3.28 1.90
N GLU A 14 19.98 -3.20 0.67
CA GLU A 14 20.25 -1.93 -0.02
C GLU A 14 18.95 -1.11 -0.23
N ALA A 15 17.88 -1.77 -0.68
CA ALA A 15 16.57 -1.14 -0.85
C ALA A 15 16.05 -0.58 0.49
N GLY A 16 16.13 -1.36 1.56
CA GLY A 16 15.75 -0.92 2.90
C GLY A 16 16.59 0.27 3.38
N ALA A 17 17.90 0.25 3.13
CA ALA A 17 18.80 1.37 3.49
C ALA A 17 18.42 2.67 2.76
N ILE A 18 18.05 2.60 1.49
CA ILE A 18 17.59 3.76 0.71
C ILE A 18 16.27 4.29 1.28
N VAL A 19 15.30 3.41 1.56
CA VAL A 19 14.01 3.81 2.15
C VAL A 19 14.23 4.48 3.50
N ARG A 20 15.01 3.89 4.40
CA ARG A 20 15.37 4.52 5.69
C ARG A 20 16.06 5.88 5.48
N GLY A 21 16.92 6.01 4.47
CA GLY A 21 17.58 7.27 4.11
C GLY A 21 16.61 8.37 3.69
N LEU A 22 15.53 8.01 2.98
CA LEU A 22 14.45 8.92 2.61
C LEU A 22 13.59 9.29 3.82
N HIS A 23 13.18 8.32 4.62
CA HIS A 23 12.32 8.52 5.79
C HIS A 23 12.98 9.42 6.84
N ARG A 24 14.29 9.33 7.05
CA ARG A 24 15.03 10.25 7.96
C ARG A 24 14.85 11.73 7.63
N ARG A 25 14.52 12.07 6.40
CA ARG A 25 14.31 13.45 5.95
C ARG A 25 12.86 13.91 6.05
N VAL A 26 11.95 13.00 6.34
CA VAL A 26 10.51 13.29 6.43
C VAL A 26 10.14 13.47 7.89
N THR A 27 10.04 14.72 8.29
CA THR A 27 9.59 15.14 9.61
C THR A 27 8.65 16.32 9.46
N GLY A 28 7.76 16.53 10.43
CA GLY A 28 6.82 17.64 10.38
C GLY A 28 6.01 17.74 11.67
N ASP A 29 5.05 18.63 11.68
CA ASP A 29 4.09 18.76 12.76
C ASP A 29 2.73 18.24 12.28
N ASP A 30 2.14 17.34 13.04
CA ASP A 30 0.81 16.82 12.76
C ASP A 30 -0.22 17.96 12.84
N PRO A 31 -0.97 18.25 11.78
CA PRO A 31 -1.90 19.38 11.75
C PRO A 31 -3.07 19.23 12.73
N VAL A 32 -3.34 18.01 13.21
CA VAL A 32 -4.44 17.71 14.14
C VAL A 32 -3.95 17.76 15.58
N THR A 33 -2.95 16.94 15.92
CA THR A 33 -2.43 16.82 17.29
C THR A 33 -1.41 17.89 17.65
N ARG A 34 -0.86 18.61 16.66
CA ARG A 34 0.24 19.56 16.79
C ARG A 34 1.54 18.96 17.35
N LYS A 35 1.62 17.63 17.41
CA LYS A 35 2.82 16.92 17.82
C LYS A 35 3.77 16.79 16.63
N ARG A 36 5.07 16.88 16.91
CA ARG A 36 6.09 16.59 15.92
C ARG A 36 6.10 15.10 15.60
N PHE A 37 6.16 14.77 14.32
CA PHE A 37 6.29 13.39 13.86
C PHE A 37 7.56 13.20 13.04
N SER A 38 7.98 11.96 12.95
CA SER A 38 9.06 11.50 12.05
C SER A 38 8.56 10.26 11.29
N ALA A 39 8.87 10.19 10.00
CA ALA A 39 8.61 8.97 9.23
C ALA A 39 9.54 7.80 9.63
N MET A 40 10.50 8.03 10.54
CA MET A 40 11.32 6.98 11.17
C MET A 40 10.75 6.50 12.50
N ASP A 41 9.64 7.06 12.95
CA ASP A 41 8.96 6.60 14.15
C ASP A 41 8.45 5.16 13.94
N PRO A 42 8.84 4.19 14.78
CA PRO A 42 8.47 2.78 14.61
C PRO A 42 6.96 2.54 14.54
N GLU A 43 6.15 3.26 15.32
CA GLU A 43 4.69 3.14 15.29
C GLU A 43 4.12 3.62 13.96
N THR A 44 4.64 4.72 13.43
CA THR A 44 4.23 5.24 12.12
C THR A 44 4.62 4.30 10.99
N LEU A 45 5.85 3.77 11.02
CA LEU A 45 6.33 2.78 10.06
C LEU A 45 5.48 1.50 10.12
N LEU A 46 5.20 1.01 11.33
CA LEU A 46 4.38 -0.17 11.55
C LEU A 46 2.97 0.00 10.97
N TYR A 47 2.32 1.16 11.21
CA TYR A 47 1.00 1.42 10.66
C TYR A 47 0.98 1.35 9.12
N VAL A 48 1.97 1.97 8.49
CA VAL A 48 2.09 1.95 7.01
C VAL A 48 2.33 0.53 6.51
N HIS A 49 3.24 -0.22 7.17
CA HIS A 49 3.53 -1.61 6.82
C HIS A 49 2.28 -2.50 6.94
N CYS A 50 1.55 -2.43 8.06
CA CYS A 50 0.32 -3.20 8.25
C CYS A 50 -0.74 -2.86 7.20
N CYS A 51 -0.94 -1.57 6.88
CA CYS A 51 -1.86 -1.14 5.82
C CYS A 51 -1.45 -1.68 4.44
N GLU A 52 -0.16 -1.68 4.12
CA GLU A 52 0.35 -2.18 2.85
C GLU A 52 0.15 -3.69 2.75
N MET A 53 0.55 -4.46 3.75
CA MET A 53 0.44 -5.92 3.75
C MET A 53 -1.01 -6.38 3.73
N GLU A 54 -1.87 -5.79 4.54
CA GLU A 54 -3.32 -6.06 4.52
C GLU A 54 -3.94 -5.76 3.14
N SER A 55 -3.57 -4.64 2.54
CA SER A 55 -4.10 -4.26 1.21
C SER A 55 -3.68 -5.24 0.11
N VAL A 56 -2.45 -5.74 0.14
CA VAL A 56 -1.95 -6.74 -0.81
C VAL A 56 -2.70 -8.06 -0.62
N LEU A 57 -2.83 -8.52 0.62
CA LEU A 57 -3.49 -9.77 0.96
C LEU A 57 -4.99 -9.74 0.58
N GLU A 58 -5.69 -8.66 0.93
CA GLU A 58 -7.10 -8.48 0.60
C GLU A 58 -7.33 -8.34 -0.92
N ALA A 59 -6.45 -7.68 -1.64
CA ALA A 59 -6.52 -7.62 -3.10
C ALA A 59 -6.41 -9.02 -3.71
N TYR A 60 -5.48 -9.84 -3.24
CA TYR A 60 -5.34 -11.22 -3.70
C TYR A 60 -6.58 -12.06 -3.33
N HIS A 61 -7.07 -11.94 -2.09
CA HIS A 61 -8.24 -12.66 -1.59
C HIS A 61 -9.52 -12.33 -2.38
N ILE A 62 -9.74 -11.06 -2.70
CA ILE A 62 -10.95 -10.59 -3.40
C ILE A 62 -10.88 -10.88 -4.89
N PHE A 63 -9.73 -10.62 -5.53
CA PHE A 63 -9.64 -10.63 -6.98
C PHE A 63 -9.10 -11.92 -7.58
N TRP A 64 -8.32 -12.68 -6.82
CA TRP A 64 -7.67 -13.89 -7.35
C TRP A 64 -8.28 -15.17 -6.79
N ARG A 65 -8.12 -15.43 -5.51
CA ARG A 65 -8.76 -16.54 -4.80
C ARG A 65 -8.87 -16.29 -3.30
N LYS A 66 -9.87 -16.92 -2.68
CA LYS A 66 -9.96 -16.89 -1.22
C LYS A 66 -8.76 -17.58 -0.59
N LEU A 67 -8.26 -17.00 0.49
CA LEU A 67 -7.18 -17.52 1.29
C LEU A 67 -7.74 -18.14 2.57
N SER A 68 -7.15 -19.26 3.02
CA SER A 68 -7.42 -19.82 4.34
C SER A 68 -6.74 -18.98 5.43
N ILE A 69 -7.07 -19.23 6.70
CA ILE A 69 -6.42 -18.54 7.83
C ILE A 69 -4.93 -18.90 7.88
N GLU A 70 -4.59 -20.16 7.66
CA GLU A 70 -3.20 -20.64 7.64
C GLU A 70 -2.38 -19.98 6.52
N GLU A 71 -2.98 -19.74 5.36
CA GLU A 71 -2.32 -19.01 4.27
C GLU A 71 -2.12 -17.53 4.61
N ARG A 72 -3.08 -16.91 5.31
CA ARG A 72 -2.95 -15.53 5.81
C ARG A 72 -1.83 -15.42 6.84
N ASP A 73 -1.80 -16.35 7.81
CA ASP A 73 -0.76 -16.39 8.85
C ASP A 73 0.62 -16.58 8.23
N ALA A 74 0.75 -17.51 7.28
CA ALA A 74 2.02 -17.71 6.57
C ALA A 74 2.48 -16.45 5.81
N PHE A 75 1.55 -15.70 5.22
CA PHE A 75 1.86 -14.43 4.56
C PHE A 75 2.35 -13.38 5.56
N TYR A 76 1.65 -13.14 6.66
CA TYR A 76 2.06 -12.14 7.65
C TYR A 76 3.41 -12.50 8.27
N ALA A 77 3.62 -13.74 8.66
CA ALA A 77 4.91 -14.20 9.17
C ALA A 77 6.05 -13.95 8.16
N ALA A 78 5.80 -14.15 6.87
CA ALA A 78 6.79 -13.91 5.82
C ALA A 78 7.10 -12.41 5.60
N THR A 79 6.25 -11.50 6.07
CA THR A 79 6.45 -10.04 5.93
C THR A 79 7.28 -9.43 7.06
N VAL A 80 7.47 -10.13 8.18
CA VAL A 80 8.27 -9.64 9.31
C VAL A 80 9.68 -9.22 8.91
N PRO A 81 10.46 -10.02 8.17
CA PRO A 81 11.79 -9.59 7.71
C PRO A 81 11.76 -8.35 6.80
N VAL A 82 10.67 -8.13 6.06
CA VAL A 82 10.52 -6.94 5.22
C VAL A 82 10.33 -5.68 6.06
N ALA A 83 9.58 -5.79 7.16
CA ALA A 83 9.41 -4.70 8.13
C ALA A 83 10.75 -4.31 8.80
N GLU A 84 11.57 -5.29 9.16
CA GLU A 84 12.92 -5.05 9.72
C GLU A 84 13.82 -4.28 8.75
N LEU A 85 13.72 -4.53 7.44
CA LEU A 85 14.48 -3.81 6.42
C LEU A 85 14.19 -2.29 6.42
N VAL A 86 13.02 -1.87 6.84
CA VAL A 86 12.67 -0.43 6.91
C VAL A 86 12.83 0.16 8.30
N GLY A 87 13.21 -0.66 9.30
CA GLY A 87 13.55 -0.22 10.65
C GLY A 87 12.47 -0.45 11.70
N ILE A 88 11.53 -1.35 11.45
CA ILE A 88 10.52 -1.77 12.43
C ILE A 88 11.07 -2.96 13.21
N PRO A 89 11.09 -2.94 14.56
CA PRO A 89 11.46 -4.10 15.36
C PRO A 89 10.53 -5.30 15.08
N ALA A 90 11.11 -6.50 14.91
CA ALA A 90 10.36 -7.70 14.55
C ALA A 90 9.24 -8.03 15.55
N GLU A 91 9.50 -7.79 16.85
CA GLU A 91 8.54 -8.03 17.94
C GLU A 91 7.29 -7.13 17.90
N MET A 92 7.32 -6.04 17.15
CA MET A 92 6.17 -5.15 16.96
C MET A 92 5.27 -5.60 15.81
N VAL A 93 5.78 -6.42 14.88
CA VAL A 93 5.10 -6.74 13.62
C VAL A 93 4.09 -7.87 13.82
N PRO A 94 2.80 -7.67 13.52
CA PRO A 94 1.83 -8.74 13.53
C PRO A 94 2.23 -9.85 12.56
N ALA A 95 2.40 -11.07 13.06
CA ALA A 95 2.85 -12.24 12.31
C ALA A 95 1.73 -13.25 12.02
N SER A 96 0.49 -12.94 12.40
CA SER A 96 -0.70 -13.75 12.15
C SER A 96 -1.91 -12.88 11.81
N HIS A 97 -2.94 -13.49 11.23
CA HIS A 97 -4.19 -12.81 10.95
C HIS A 97 -4.86 -12.27 12.23
N ALA A 98 -4.86 -13.06 13.28
CA ALA A 98 -5.44 -12.65 14.58
C ALA A 98 -4.69 -11.44 15.18
N GLU A 99 -3.35 -11.43 15.11
CA GLU A 99 -2.56 -10.29 15.58
C GLU A 99 -2.78 -9.04 14.72
N MET A 100 -2.93 -9.20 13.39
CA MET A 100 -3.22 -8.09 12.48
C MET A 100 -4.60 -7.48 12.75
N GLU A 101 -5.64 -8.32 12.96
CA GLU A 101 -6.97 -7.84 13.37
C GLU A 101 -6.92 -7.10 14.70
N ALA A 102 -6.24 -7.67 15.71
CA ALA A 102 -6.08 -7.03 17.03
C ALA A 102 -5.35 -5.68 16.91
N TYR A 103 -4.30 -5.61 16.08
CA TYR A 103 -3.59 -4.36 15.81
C TYR A 103 -4.52 -3.28 15.23
N PHE A 104 -5.28 -3.60 14.20
CA PHE A 104 -6.21 -2.64 13.62
C PHE A 104 -7.35 -2.27 14.55
N ASP A 105 -7.88 -3.21 15.34
CA ASP A 105 -8.92 -2.91 16.34
C ASP A 105 -8.41 -1.91 17.40
N ALA A 106 -7.16 -2.02 17.82
CA ALA A 106 -6.53 -1.05 18.72
C ALA A 106 -6.28 0.32 18.05
N MET A 107 -6.00 0.33 16.74
CA MET A 107 -5.72 1.55 15.99
C MET A 107 -6.98 2.36 15.62
N TRP A 108 -8.14 1.72 15.37
CA TRP A 108 -9.35 2.42 14.91
C TRP A 108 -9.79 3.62 15.75
N PRO A 109 -9.75 3.57 17.09
CA PRO A 109 -10.12 4.71 17.94
C PRO A 109 -9.18 5.92 17.79
N THR A 110 -7.98 5.72 17.29
CA THR A 110 -6.96 6.78 17.13
C THR A 110 -6.98 7.44 15.75
N LEU A 111 -7.71 6.85 14.78
CA LEU A 111 -7.72 7.32 13.41
C LEU A 111 -8.80 8.38 13.19
N CYS A 112 -8.46 9.39 12.43
CA CYS A 112 -9.41 10.41 11.97
C CYS A 112 -9.14 10.81 10.51
N ALA A 113 -10.16 11.36 9.84
CA ALA A 113 -10.00 11.93 8.52
C ALA A 113 -9.87 13.44 8.59
N SER A 114 -8.75 13.96 8.09
CA SER A 114 -8.52 15.37 7.90
C SER A 114 -8.95 15.84 6.50
N GLN A 115 -8.98 17.15 6.27
CA GLN A 115 -9.13 17.69 4.91
C GLN A 115 -8.00 17.24 3.96
N ALA A 116 -6.80 17.05 4.48
CA ALA A 116 -5.66 16.49 3.72
C ALA A 116 -5.97 15.07 3.25
N THR A 117 -6.47 14.21 4.15
CA THR A 117 -6.94 12.85 3.81
C THR A 117 -7.97 12.89 2.69
N ALA A 118 -9.00 13.74 2.80
CA ALA A 118 -10.03 13.87 1.77
C ALA A 118 -9.47 14.34 0.41
N LYS A 119 -8.44 15.20 0.40
CA LYS A 119 -7.76 15.62 -0.84
C LYS A 119 -7.00 14.47 -1.46
N ILE A 120 -6.26 13.69 -0.66
CA ILE A 120 -5.50 12.51 -1.13
C ILE A 120 -6.47 11.47 -1.71
N VAL A 121 -7.54 11.12 -0.99
CA VAL A 121 -8.55 10.17 -1.48
C VAL A 121 -9.15 10.62 -2.81
N ARG A 122 -9.51 11.91 -2.95
CA ARG A 122 -10.01 12.45 -4.22
C ARG A 122 -8.97 12.35 -5.35
N HIS A 123 -7.69 12.60 -5.05
CA HIS A 123 -6.61 12.49 -6.03
C HIS A 123 -6.42 11.05 -6.49
N LEU A 124 -6.39 10.09 -5.57
CA LEU A 124 -6.26 8.67 -5.86
C LEU A 124 -7.43 8.15 -6.71
N VAL A 125 -8.66 8.53 -6.35
CA VAL A 125 -9.87 8.13 -7.08
C VAL A 125 -9.96 8.73 -8.48
N LYS A 126 -9.50 9.98 -8.67
CA LYS A 126 -9.40 10.59 -10.01
C LYS A 126 -8.36 9.89 -10.88
N ALA A 127 -7.41 9.20 -10.27
CA ALA A 127 -6.35 8.47 -10.94
C ALA A 127 -5.62 9.34 -11.99
N ASP A 128 -5.23 10.55 -11.60
CA ASP A 128 -4.57 11.51 -12.49
C ASP A 128 -3.04 11.46 -12.28
N TRP A 129 -2.44 10.29 -12.58
CA TRP A 129 -1.03 9.99 -12.30
C TRP A 129 -0.13 10.12 -13.53
N GLY A 130 -0.40 11.10 -14.39
CA GLY A 130 0.43 11.37 -15.56
C GLY A 130 0.31 10.35 -16.70
N ILE A 131 -0.73 9.50 -16.68
CA ILE A 131 -1.01 8.54 -17.75
C ILE A 131 -1.64 9.26 -18.95
N PRO A 132 -1.29 8.84 -20.20
CA PRO A 132 -1.88 9.39 -21.40
C PRO A 132 -3.41 9.37 -21.39
N GLY A 133 -4.03 10.44 -21.92
CA GLY A 133 -5.48 10.64 -21.88
C GLY A 133 -6.36 9.44 -22.24
N PRO A 134 -6.06 8.66 -23.29
CA PRO A 134 -6.84 7.48 -23.68
C PRO A 134 -6.87 6.37 -22.63
N LEU A 135 -5.86 6.27 -21.76
CA LEU A 135 -5.76 5.24 -20.72
C LEU A 135 -6.38 5.65 -19.37
N LYS A 136 -6.77 6.92 -19.21
CA LYS A 136 -7.40 7.41 -17.97
C LYS A 136 -8.68 6.66 -17.57
N PRO A 137 -9.59 6.25 -18.47
CA PRO A 137 -10.74 5.44 -18.09
C PRO A 137 -10.36 4.09 -17.47
N VAL A 138 -9.36 3.41 -18.01
CA VAL A 138 -8.85 2.14 -17.50
C VAL A 138 -8.27 2.33 -16.10
N GLN A 139 -7.45 3.36 -15.92
CA GLN A 139 -6.86 3.67 -14.62
C GLN A 139 -7.94 3.97 -13.55
N ARG A 140 -8.96 4.77 -13.90
CA ARG A 140 -10.10 5.05 -13.01
C ARG A 140 -10.88 3.80 -12.66
N PHE A 141 -11.08 2.92 -13.61
CA PHE A 141 -11.73 1.64 -13.40
C PHE A 141 -10.99 0.82 -12.32
N TRP A 142 -9.66 0.72 -12.42
CA TRP A 142 -8.84 0.01 -11.44
C TRP A 142 -8.82 0.72 -10.08
N ALA A 143 -8.77 2.06 -10.08
CA ALA A 143 -8.90 2.82 -8.83
C ALA A 143 -10.26 2.58 -8.13
N TYR A 144 -11.35 2.40 -8.88
CA TYR A 144 -12.65 2.06 -8.30
C TYR A 144 -12.68 0.62 -7.76
N ALA A 145 -12.09 -0.32 -8.48
CA ALA A 145 -11.99 -1.69 -8.01
C ALA A 145 -11.16 -1.80 -6.72
N SER A 146 -10.06 -1.04 -6.59
CA SER A 146 -9.22 -1.05 -5.39
C SER A 146 -9.94 -0.53 -4.13
N ILE A 147 -11.02 0.27 -4.27
CA ILE A 147 -11.83 0.69 -3.11
C ILE A 147 -12.45 -0.52 -2.38
N SER A 148 -12.69 -1.64 -3.08
CA SER A 148 -13.25 -2.85 -2.46
C SER A 148 -12.29 -3.55 -1.49
N THR A 149 -10.98 -3.27 -1.55
CA THR A 149 -9.99 -3.79 -0.62
C THR A 149 -9.86 -2.95 0.65
N VAL A 150 -10.47 -1.76 0.66
CA VAL A 150 -10.41 -0.85 1.82
C VAL A 150 -11.39 -1.32 2.89
N PRO A 151 -10.95 -1.43 4.16
CA PRO A 151 -11.83 -1.82 5.27
C PRO A 151 -13.05 -0.92 5.39
N LYS A 152 -14.20 -1.50 5.70
CA LYS A 152 -15.47 -0.75 5.82
C LYS A 152 -15.39 0.39 6.82
N ARG A 153 -14.67 0.20 7.93
CA ARG A 153 -14.43 1.24 8.96
C ARG A 153 -13.69 2.44 8.36
N ALA A 154 -12.64 2.22 7.55
CA ALA A 154 -11.92 3.30 6.87
C ALA A 154 -12.80 4.06 5.88
N LEU A 155 -13.67 3.35 5.14
CA LEU A 155 -14.66 3.98 4.25
C LEU A 155 -15.72 4.80 4.98
N GLN A 156 -16.01 4.50 6.25
CA GLN A 156 -16.91 5.33 7.09
C GLN A 156 -16.21 6.63 7.51
N ILE A 157 -14.93 6.56 7.88
CA ILE A 157 -14.14 7.73 8.31
C ILE A 157 -13.85 8.66 7.12
N SER A 158 -13.52 8.10 5.96
CA SER A 158 -13.17 8.86 4.74
C SER A 158 -13.84 8.26 3.51
N PRO A 159 -15.13 8.54 3.27
CA PRO A 159 -15.85 7.99 2.13
C PRO A 159 -15.26 8.52 0.81
N PRO A 160 -14.96 7.63 -0.16
CA PRO A 160 -14.47 8.05 -1.45
C PRO A 160 -15.61 8.71 -2.26
N PRO A 161 -15.31 9.70 -3.11
CA PRO A 161 -16.31 10.40 -3.92
C PRO A 161 -16.75 9.57 -5.14
N VAL A 162 -17.14 8.31 -4.90
CA VAL A 162 -17.57 7.34 -5.92
C VAL A 162 -18.78 6.58 -5.41
N SER A 163 -19.77 6.37 -6.28
CA SER A 163 -20.96 5.61 -5.90
C SER A 163 -20.64 4.12 -5.69
N LYS A 164 -21.30 3.50 -4.71
CA LYS A 164 -21.19 2.06 -4.42
C LYS A 164 -21.44 1.19 -5.66
N ALA A 165 -22.34 1.61 -6.56
CA ALA A 165 -22.63 0.91 -7.79
C ALA A 165 -21.42 0.86 -8.74
N LYS A 166 -20.68 1.97 -8.89
CA LYS A 166 -19.45 2.02 -9.71
C LYS A 166 -18.35 1.14 -9.12
N VAL A 167 -18.17 1.17 -7.81
CA VAL A 167 -17.21 0.30 -7.11
C VAL A 167 -17.58 -1.16 -7.34
N LYS A 168 -18.83 -1.56 -7.10
CA LYS A 168 -19.32 -2.93 -7.32
C LYS A 168 -19.10 -3.38 -8.78
N ALA A 169 -19.48 -2.57 -9.76
CA ALA A 169 -19.29 -2.89 -11.17
C ALA A 169 -17.80 -3.08 -11.53
N ALA A 170 -16.93 -2.18 -11.06
CA ALA A 170 -15.50 -2.28 -11.30
C ALA A 170 -14.90 -3.53 -10.63
N THR A 171 -15.28 -3.83 -9.38
CA THR A 171 -14.84 -5.03 -8.66
C THR A 171 -15.25 -6.31 -9.38
N THR A 172 -16.53 -6.42 -9.77
CA THR A 172 -17.06 -7.58 -10.49
C THR A 172 -16.35 -7.79 -11.83
N ALA A 173 -16.17 -6.72 -12.60
CA ALA A 173 -15.50 -6.81 -13.89
C ALA A 173 -14.00 -7.14 -13.76
N THR A 174 -13.32 -6.59 -12.76
CA THR A 174 -11.92 -6.95 -12.45
C THR A 174 -11.80 -8.42 -12.08
N HIS A 175 -12.68 -8.93 -11.21
CA HIS A 175 -12.71 -10.34 -10.83
C HIS A 175 -12.97 -11.25 -12.03
N ALA A 176 -13.94 -10.91 -12.88
CA ALA A 176 -14.23 -11.67 -14.09
C ALA A 176 -13.06 -11.69 -15.07
N PHE A 177 -12.42 -10.54 -15.29
CA PHE A 177 -11.23 -10.42 -16.14
C PHE A 177 -10.07 -11.29 -15.62
N LEU A 178 -9.74 -11.19 -14.35
CA LEU A 178 -8.65 -11.98 -13.75
C LEU A 178 -8.99 -13.47 -13.74
N THR A 179 -10.25 -13.84 -13.52
CA THR A 179 -10.69 -15.23 -13.59
C THR A 179 -10.53 -15.80 -15.01
N ALA A 180 -10.84 -15.01 -16.03
CA ALA A 180 -10.63 -15.42 -17.43
C ALA A 180 -9.12 -15.55 -17.79
N LEU A 181 -8.24 -14.86 -17.08
CA LEU A 181 -6.79 -15.00 -17.28
C LEU A 181 -6.18 -16.23 -16.59
N LYS A 182 -6.83 -16.80 -15.56
CA LYS A 182 -6.27 -17.91 -14.77
C LYS A 182 -5.77 -19.08 -15.62
N PRO A 183 -6.48 -19.57 -16.67
CA PRO A 183 -6.03 -20.71 -17.46
C PRO A 183 -4.71 -20.48 -18.20
N VAL A 184 -4.40 -19.21 -18.53
CA VAL A 184 -3.18 -18.82 -19.28
C VAL A 184 -2.11 -18.19 -18.38
N TRP A 185 -2.46 -17.90 -17.13
CA TRP A 185 -1.58 -17.29 -16.15
C TRP A 185 -0.86 -18.35 -15.32
N ASN A 186 0.45 -18.34 -15.37
CA ASN A 186 1.29 -19.22 -14.54
C ASN A 186 2.02 -18.34 -13.51
N GLU A 187 1.57 -18.41 -12.26
CA GLU A 187 2.12 -17.64 -11.14
C GLU A 187 3.61 -17.92 -10.93
N GLU A 188 3.99 -19.19 -10.97
CA GLU A 188 5.39 -19.61 -10.80
C GLU A 188 6.29 -19.05 -11.91
N LYS A 189 5.84 -19.15 -13.16
CA LYS A 189 6.57 -18.59 -14.30
C LYS A 189 6.70 -17.08 -14.21
N PHE A 190 5.65 -16.39 -13.74
CA PHE A 190 5.67 -14.96 -13.50
C PHE A 190 6.66 -14.62 -12.38
N ALA A 191 6.57 -15.28 -11.22
CA ALA A 191 7.47 -15.07 -10.09
C ALA A 191 8.94 -15.32 -10.49
N ARG A 192 9.23 -16.41 -11.18
CA ARG A 192 10.58 -16.71 -11.73
C ARG A 192 11.08 -15.59 -12.67
N ARG A 193 10.20 -15.01 -13.49
CA ARG A 193 10.56 -13.90 -14.39
C ARG A 193 10.87 -12.61 -13.62
N VAL A 194 10.08 -12.29 -12.60
CA VAL A 194 10.32 -11.13 -11.72
C VAL A 194 11.64 -11.33 -10.96
N ILE A 195 11.84 -12.48 -10.34
CA ILE A 195 13.09 -12.83 -9.64
C ILE A 195 14.29 -12.70 -10.59
N GLY A 196 14.20 -13.23 -11.80
CA GLY A 196 15.27 -13.14 -12.79
C GLY A 196 15.63 -11.71 -13.14
N ARG A 197 14.62 -10.85 -13.39
CA ARG A 197 14.86 -9.41 -13.66
C ARG A 197 15.45 -8.68 -12.48
N THR A 198 14.95 -8.93 -11.28
CA THR A 198 15.37 -8.24 -10.07
C THR A 198 16.79 -8.61 -9.68
N ARG A 199 17.19 -9.87 -9.84
CA ARG A 199 18.54 -10.34 -9.49
C ARG A 199 19.64 -9.85 -10.42
N HIS A 200 19.33 -9.48 -11.67
CA HIS A 200 20.32 -9.07 -12.68
C HIS A 200 20.54 -7.55 -12.76
N LYS A 201 19.70 -6.74 -12.09
CA LYS A 201 19.89 -5.28 -12.10
C LYS A 201 20.25 -4.80 -10.69
N PRO A 202 21.34 -4.00 -10.52
CA PRO A 202 21.58 -3.27 -9.28
C PRO A 202 20.38 -2.39 -8.93
N PHE A 203 19.99 -2.37 -7.66
CA PHE A 203 18.81 -1.60 -7.21
C PHE A 203 18.95 -0.09 -7.52
N GLY A 204 20.16 0.46 -7.42
CA GLY A 204 20.43 1.86 -7.75
C GLY A 204 20.12 2.22 -9.20
N ASP A 205 20.19 1.27 -10.15
CA ASP A 205 19.83 1.50 -11.54
C ASP A 205 18.31 1.43 -11.75
N LEU A 206 17.63 0.51 -11.05
CA LEU A 206 16.17 0.45 -11.03
C LEU A 206 15.56 1.75 -10.48
N TRP A 207 16.16 2.32 -9.43
CA TRP A 207 15.73 3.60 -8.87
C TRP A 207 15.96 4.76 -9.84
N ARG A 208 17.09 4.79 -10.54
CA ARG A 208 17.41 5.84 -11.54
C ARG A 208 16.48 5.79 -12.74
N GLU A 209 16.04 4.62 -13.18
CA GLU A 209 15.09 4.47 -14.28
C GLU A 209 13.68 5.01 -13.91
N HIS A 210 13.23 4.80 -12.68
CA HIS A 210 11.87 5.16 -12.24
C HIS A 210 11.78 6.52 -11.52
N GLY A 211 12.85 6.97 -10.87
CA GLY A 211 12.87 8.18 -10.05
C GLY A 211 13.01 9.51 -10.81
N ARG A 212 13.34 9.49 -12.10
CA ARG A 212 13.59 10.72 -12.88
C ARG A 212 12.32 11.45 -13.34
N ASN A 213 11.13 10.85 -13.22
CA ASN A 213 9.87 11.46 -13.68
C ASN A 213 9.08 12.19 -12.58
N GLY A 214 9.58 12.25 -11.35
CA GLY A 214 8.94 12.99 -10.26
C GLY A 214 9.29 14.48 -10.29
N LYS A 215 8.49 15.31 -10.94
CA LYS A 215 8.51 16.76 -10.70
C LYS A 215 8.15 16.98 -9.23
N ARG A 216 9.01 17.70 -8.50
CA ARG A 216 8.78 18.15 -7.13
C ARG A 216 7.44 18.90 -7.08
N ASP A 217 6.44 18.29 -6.50
CA ASP A 217 5.20 18.98 -6.19
C ASP A 217 5.38 19.80 -4.92
N LYS A 218 4.89 21.04 -4.98
CA LYS A 218 5.03 21.99 -3.88
C LYS A 218 4.08 21.58 -2.76
N THR A 219 4.61 21.48 -1.54
CA THR A 219 3.85 21.23 -0.30
C THR A 219 2.62 22.12 -0.19
N PRO A 220 1.41 21.57 0.08
CA PRO A 220 0.24 22.35 0.34
C PRO A 220 0.33 23.02 1.72
N LYS A 221 0.04 24.32 1.78
CA LYS A 221 -0.16 25.08 3.00
C LYS A 221 -1.48 24.66 3.68
N GLU A 222 -1.38 24.46 5.00
CA GLU A 222 -2.44 24.43 6.03
C GLU A 222 -3.73 23.61 5.78
N ALA A 223 -3.87 22.53 6.54
CA ALA A 223 -5.12 21.82 6.74
C ALA A 223 -5.62 22.04 8.18
N SER A 224 -6.79 22.66 8.31
CA SER A 224 -7.48 22.87 9.59
C SER A 224 -8.45 21.71 9.86
N GLY A 225 -8.43 21.20 11.09
CA GLY A 225 -9.52 20.49 11.75
C GLY A 225 -9.76 19.03 11.38
N CYS A 226 -9.73 18.17 12.39
CA CYS A 226 -10.24 16.80 12.34
C CYS A 226 -11.69 16.78 12.84
N THR A 227 -12.60 16.13 12.13
CA THR A 227 -13.94 15.80 12.63
C THR A 227 -13.91 14.37 13.16
N TYR A 228 -14.11 14.24 14.50
CA TYR A 228 -14.36 12.94 15.13
C TYR A 228 -15.83 12.57 14.90
N HIS A 229 -16.09 11.37 14.48
CA HIS A 229 -17.43 10.77 14.44
C HIS A 229 -17.45 9.54 15.31
#